data_3cf1f383451ebe0c8b40ae6aff4039be
#
_entry.id   3cf1f383451ebe0c8b40ae6aff4039be
#
_cell.length_a   1.000
_cell.length_b   1.000
_cell.length_c   1.000
_cell.angle_alpha   90.00
_cell.angle_beta   90.00
_cell.angle_gamma   90.00
#
_symmetry.space_group_name_H-M   'P 1'
#
loop_
_entity.id
_entity.type
_entity.pdbx_description
1 polymer ?
#
loop_
_entity_poly.entity_id
_entity_poly.type
_entity_poly.pdbx_seq_one_letter_code
_entity_poly.pdbx_strand_id
1 'polypeptide(L)'
;MIEENNLTYEEYLEMINSVGWKCPSKRLLEKSLKNSMTVKYIQDGNIVGMARLITDSGYMALVSDVIVKPEYQGKHIGKKMINNLLDRVKDTLEDGEEMMIQLL
;
A
#
# COMPACT_ATOMS: atom_id res chain seq x y z
N MET A 1 -5.84 11.72 -5.45
CA MET A 1 -6.00 10.79 -6.59
C MET A 1 -5.18 9.52 -6.34
N ILE A 2 -5.81 8.38 -6.51
CA ILE A 2 -5.16 7.09 -6.29
C ILE A 2 -4.39 6.65 -7.54
N GLU A 3 -3.17 6.16 -7.36
CA GLU A 3 -2.37 5.52 -8.40
C GLU A 3 -1.94 4.13 -7.94
N GLU A 4 -1.93 3.17 -8.86
CA GLU A 4 -1.71 1.76 -8.56
C GLU A 4 -0.39 1.26 -9.13
N ASN A 5 0.33 0.45 -8.35
CA ASN A 5 1.51 -0.32 -8.77
C ASN A 5 2.65 0.51 -9.37
N ASN A 6 2.80 1.76 -8.94
CA ASN A 6 3.87 2.62 -9.40
C ASN A 6 4.58 3.39 -8.27
N LEU A 7 4.48 2.87 -7.04
CA LEU A 7 5.17 3.45 -5.89
C LEU A 7 6.68 3.25 -6.04
N THR A 8 7.42 4.35 -6.05
CA THR A 8 8.88 4.31 -6.19
C THR A 8 9.58 4.21 -4.85
N TYR A 9 10.86 3.83 -4.86
CA TYR A 9 11.68 3.83 -3.66
C TYR A 9 11.73 5.22 -3.02
N GLU A 10 11.90 6.26 -3.81
CA GLU A 10 12.01 7.63 -3.32
C GLU A 10 10.71 8.08 -2.62
N GLU A 11 9.57 7.73 -3.21
CA GLU A 11 8.27 8.02 -2.59
C GLU A 11 8.06 7.23 -1.30
N TYR A 12 8.46 5.95 -1.30
CA TYR A 12 8.39 5.14 -0.09
C TYR A 12 9.25 5.74 1.02
N LEU A 13 10.49 6.14 0.69
CA LEU A 13 11.40 6.75 1.64
C LEU A 13 10.81 8.04 2.23
N GLU A 14 10.24 8.88 1.38
CA GLU A 14 9.58 10.11 1.82
C GLU A 14 8.46 9.82 2.81
N MET A 15 7.62 8.83 2.51
CA MET A 15 6.49 8.46 3.37
C MET A 15 6.97 7.90 4.72
N ILE A 16 7.94 7.01 4.71
CA ILE A 16 8.52 6.43 5.93
C ILE A 16 9.11 7.53 6.81
N ASN A 17 9.85 8.45 6.21
CA ASN A 17 10.45 9.57 6.96
C ASN A 17 9.39 10.49 7.56
N SER A 18 8.23 10.64 6.92
CA SER A 18 7.17 11.52 7.42
C SER A 18 6.59 11.06 8.76
N VAL A 19 6.73 9.78 9.10
CA VAL A 19 6.24 9.20 10.35
C VAL A 19 7.38 8.67 11.24
N GLY A 20 8.63 8.89 10.85
CA GLY A 20 9.78 8.52 11.66
C GLY A 20 10.09 7.03 11.71
N TRP A 21 9.63 6.24 10.76
CA TRP A 21 9.93 4.81 10.72
C TRP A 21 11.29 4.57 10.07
N LYS A 22 11.89 3.41 10.40
CA LYS A 22 13.16 3.00 9.82
C LYS A 22 12.94 2.38 8.44
N CYS A 23 13.71 2.83 7.46
CA CYS A 23 13.64 2.30 6.10
C CYS A 23 14.58 1.11 5.92
N PRO A 24 14.16 0.04 5.25
CA PRO A 24 15.04 -1.04 4.84
C PRO A 24 16.09 -0.57 3.83
N SER A 25 17.08 -1.42 3.51
CA SER A 25 18.04 -1.09 2.48
C SER A 25 17.32 -0.88 1.13
N LYS A 26 17.89 -0.02 0.29
CA LYS A 26 17.32 0.26 -1.03
C LYS A 26 17.12 -1.02 -1.85
N ARG A 27 18.12 -1.91 -1.83
CA ARG A 27 18.06 -3.17 -2.58
C ARG A 27 16.88 -4.04 -2.15
N LEU A 28 16.71 -4.23 -0.84
CA LEU A 28 15.61 -5.05 -0.32
C LEU A 28 14.26 -4.40 -0.58
N LEU A 29 14.17 -3.09 -0.42
CA LEU A 29 12.91 -2.39 -0.62
C LEU A 29 12.48 -2.42 -2.08
N GLU A 30 13.40 -2.22 -3.02
CA GLU A 30 13.06 -2.30 -4.44
C GLU A 30 12.56 -3.70 -4.84
N LYS A 31 13.16 -4.75 -4.26
CA LYS A 31 12.64 -6.13 -4.45
C LYS A 31 11.24 -6.28 -3.88
N SER A 32 11.02 -5.74 -2.68
CA SER A 32 9.71 -5.83 -2.03
C SER A 32 8.63 -5.11 -2.83
N LEU A 33 8.92 -3.93 -3.35
CA LEU A 33 7.95 -3.16 -4.13
C LEU A 33 7.57 -3.88 -5.43
N LYS A 34 8.53 -4.56 -6.07
CA LYS A 34 8.25 -5.34 -7.28
C LYS A 34 7.33 -6.54 -7.02
N ASN A 35 7.36 -7.09 -5.82
CA ASN A 35 6.63 -8.29 -5.46
C ASN A 35 5.42 -8.01 -4.57
N SER A 36 5.00 -6.75 -4.51
CA SER A 36 3.84 -6.33 -3.73
C SER A 36 2.85 -5.60 -4.63
N MET A 37 1.60 -5.63 -4.21
CA MET A 37 0.57 -4.76 -4.75
C MET A 37 0.67 -3.43 -4.00
N THR A 38 0.80 -2.32 -4.71
CA THR A 38 0.94 -1.01 -4.05
C THR A 38 -0.14 -0.05 -4.50
N VAL A 39 -0.41 0.92 -3.64
CA VAL A 39 -1.28 2.05 -3.94
C VAL A 39 -0.67 3.29 -3.31
N LYS A 40 -0.80 4.42 -4.01
CA LYS A 40 -0.41 5.71 -3.45
C LYS A 40 -1.50 6.73 -3.68
N TYR A 41 -1.54 7.72 -2.83
CA TYR A 41 -2.49 8.84 -2.94
C TYR A 41 -1.72 10.11 -3.23
N ILE A 42 -2.04 10.75 -4.35
CA ILE A 42 -1.39 11.99 -4.80
C ILE A 42 -2.37 13.13 -4.61
N GLN A 43 -1.91 14.22 -4.01
CA GLN A 43 -2.70 15.44 -3.87
C GLN A 43 -1.80 16.64 -4.18
N ASP A 44 -2.26 17.53 -5.04
CA ASP A 44 -1.52 18.72 -5.49
C ASP A 44 -0.11 18.38 -5.99
N GLY A 45 0.01 17.26 -6.72
CA GLY A 45 1.26 16.81 -7.30
C GLY A 45 2.21 16.12 -6.34
N ASN A 46 1.82 15.94 -5.08
CA ASN A 46 2.68 15.35 -4.04
C ASN A 46 2.08 14.06 -3.50
N ILE A 47 2.95 13.11 -3.14
CA ILE A 47 2.49 11.90 -2.45
C ILE A 47 2.11 12.26 -1.00
N VAL A 48 0.91 11.87 -0.60
CA VAL A 48 0.41 12.11 0.75
C VAL A 48 0.02 10.82 1.47
N GLY A 49 -0.08 9.71 0.74
CA GLY A 49 -0.41 8.41 1.33
C GLY A 49 0.17 7.28 0.51
N MET A 50 0.40 6.15 1.17
CA MET A 50 0.78 4.89 0.51
C MET A 50 0.25 3.71 1.31
N ALA A 51 0.08 2.57 0.62
CA ALA A 51 -0.21 1.30 1.27
C ALA A 51 0.32 0.17 0.39
N ARG A 52 0.62 -0.97 1.01
CA ARG A 52 1.17 -2.12 0.32
C ARG A 52 0.46 -3.38 0.77
N LEU A 53 0.22 -4.30 -0.18
CA LEU A 53 -0.37 -5.60 0.10
C LEU A 53 0.55 -6.68 -0.43
N ILE A 54 0.85 -7.65 0.44
CA ILE A 54 1.64 -8.85 0.11
C ILE A 54 0.67 -10.01 0.03
N THR A 55 0.75 -10.80 -1.05
CA THR A 55 -0.12 -11.95 -1.22
C THR A 55 0.64 -13.11 -1.82
N ASP A 56 0.20 -14.34 -1.49
CA ASP A 56 0.72 -15.55 -2.12
C ASP A 56 0.04 -15.85 -3.47
N SER A 57 -0.82 -14.95 -3.92
CA SER A 57 -1.65 -15.10 -5.14
C SER A 57 -2.65 -16.23 -5.04
N GLY A 58 -2.94 -16.71 -3.86
CA GLY A 58 -3.91 -17.73 -3.57
C GLY A 58 -4.96 -17.22 -2.60
N TYR A 59 -4.92 -17.71 -1.35
CA TYR A 59 -5.96 -17.34 -0.39
C TYR A 59 -5.48 -16.45 0.75
N MET A 60 -4.22 -16.03 0.77
CA MET A 60 -3.70 -15.17 1.85
C MET A 60 -3.20 -13.83 1.33
N ALA A 61 -3.51 -12.79 2.08
CA ALA A 61 -3.01 -11.44 1.81
C ALA A 61 -2.74 -10.71 3.12
N LEU A 62 -1.71 -9.86 3.12
CA LEU A 62 -1.34 -9.02 4.25
C LEU A 62 -1.24 -7.57 3.79
N VAL A 63 -2.05 -6.69 4.39
CA VAL A 63 -1.94 -5.25 4.15
C VAL A 63 -0.89 -4.70 5.11
N SER A 64 0.10 -4.02 4.57
CA SER A 64 1.25 -3.53 5.31
C SER A 64 1.60 -2.11 4.87
N ASP A 65 2.38 -1.41 5.69
CA ASP A 65 2.94 -0.09 5.37
C ASP A 65 1.88 0.95 4.99
N VAL A 66 0.74 0.95 5.69
CA VAL A 66 -0.29 1.96 5.45
C VAL A 66 0.13 3.26 6.15
N ILE A 67 0.52 4.25 5.37
CA ILE A 67 0.99 5.53 5.89
C ILE A 67 0.26 6.68 5.19
N VAL A 68 -0.21 7.63 5.99
CA VAL A 68 -0.73 8.91 5.51
C VAL A 68 0.06 9.99 6.21
N LYS A 69 0.55 10.99 5.46
CA LYS A 69 1.28 12.11 6.06
C LYS A 69 0.43 12.77 7.15
N PRO A 70 1.05 13.19 8.28
CA PRO A 70 0.30 13.72 9.43
C PRO A 70 -0.72 14.80 9.06
N GLU A 71 -0.37 15.72 8.16
CA GLU A 71 -1.24 16.83 7.76
C GLU A 71 -2.49 16.37 7.00
N TYR A 72 -2.49 15.13 6.49
CA TYR A 72 -3.58 14.60 5.68
C TYR A 72 -4.36 13.49 6.38
N GLN A 73 -4.02 13.18 7.63
CA GLN A 73 -4.75 12.19 8.42
C GLN A 73 -6.14 12.72 8.78
N GLY A 74 -7.07 11.79 9.03
CA GLY A 74 -8.45 12.15 9.35
C GLY A 74 -9.33 12.50 8.17
N LYS A 75 -8.85 12.30 6.93
CA LYS A 75 -9.58 12.62 5.70
C LYS A 75 -9.97 11.36 4.91
N HIS A 76 -9.95 10.20 5.54
CA HIS A 76 -10.31 8.90 4.96
C HIS A 76 -9.37 8.44 3.82
N ILE A 77 -8.18 9.01 3.69
CA ILE A 77 -7.23 8.61 2.64
C ILE A 77 -6.74 7.18 2.87
N GLY A 78 -6.40 6.83 4.11
CA GLY A 78 -6.00 5.46 4.45
C GLY A 78 -7.07 4.44 4.10
N LYS A 79 -8.33 4.75 4.45
CA LYS A 79 -9.47 3.88 4.15
C LYS A 79 -9.63 3.69 2.64
N LYS A 80 -9.51 4.75 1.86
CA LYS A 80 -9.62 4.67 0.40
C LYS A 80 -8.54 3.78 -0.19
N MET A 81 -7.30 3.89 0.31
CA MET A 81 -6.19 3.07 -0.16
C MET A 81 -6.38 1.59 0.21
N ILE A 82 -6.78 1.32 1.45
CA ILE A 82 -7.02 -0.06 1.89
C ILE A 82 -8.15 -0.68 1.07
N ASN A 83 -9.25 0.03 0.86
CA ASN A 83 -10.36 -0.47 0.05
C ASN A 83 -9.91 -0.76 -1.40
N ASN A 84 -9.07 0.09 -1.97
CA ASN A 84 -8.52 -0.16 -3.30
C ASN A 84 -7.75 -1.47 -3.36
N LEU A 85 -6.86 -1.70 -2.38
CA LEU A 85 -6.08 -2.95 -2.33
C LEU A 85 -6.97 -4.17 -2.14
N LEU A 86 -7.95 -4.08 -1.23
CA LEU A 86 -8.85 -5.19 -0.95
C LEU A 86 -9.71 -5.53 -2.16
N ASP A 87 -10.26 -4.53 -2.84
CA ASP A 87 -11.07 -4.77 -4.03
C ASP A 87 -10.24 -5.45 -5.13
N ARG A 88 -9.01 -4.98 -5.34
CA ARG A 88 -8.14 -5.55 -6.38
C ARG A 88 -7.78 -7.01 -6.09
N VAL A 89 -7.46 -7.34 -4.84
CA VAL A 89 -7.10 -8.73 -4.51
C VAL A 89 -8.31 -9.64 -4.52
N LYS A 90 -9.49 -9.15 -4.13
CA LYS A 90 -10.73 -9.93 -4.16
C LYS A 90 -11.22 -10.18 -5.57
N ASP A 91 -10.90 -9.31 -6.52
CA ASP A 91 -11.26 -9.50 -7.91
C ASP A 91 -10.60 -10.75 -8.53
N THR A 92 -9.61 -11.33 -7.87
CA THR A 92 -9.00 -12.60 -8.33
C THR A 92 -9.79 -13.82 -7.92
N LEU A 93 -10.81 -13.67 -7.07
CA LEU A 93 -11.59 -14.79 -6.55
C LEU A 93 -12.77 -15.12 -7.46
N GLU A 94 -13.09 -16.42 -7.54
CA GLU A 94 -14.29 -16.91 -8.21
C GLU A 94 -15.43 -17.04 -7.20
N ASP A 95 -16.64 -17.28 -7.72
CA ASP A 95 -17.84 -17.40 -6.86
C ASP A 95 -17.65 -18.47 -5.79
N GLY A 96 -17.95 -18.10 -4.54
CA GLY A 96 -17.86 -19.00 -3.40
C GLY A 96 -16.47 -19.11 -2.79
N GLU A 97 -15.47 -18.50 -3.41
CA GLU A 97 -14.13 -18.51 -2.86
C GLU A 97 -13.95 -17.39 -1.83
N GLU A 98 -13.15 -17.67 -0.82
CA GLU A 98 -12.80 -16.71 0.23
C GLU A 98 -11.30 -16.69 0.41
N MET A 99 -10.77 -15.55 0.86
CA MET A 99 -9.37 -15.46 1.22
C MET A 99 -9.19 -14.89 2.61
N MET A 100 -8.06 -15.20 3.23
CA MET A 100 -7.68 -14.69 4.53
C MET A 100 -6.88 -13.40 4.32
N ILE A 101 -7.39 -12.30 4.88
CA ILE A 101 -6.75 -11.00 4.78
C ILE A 101 -6.40 -10.51 6.17
N GLN A 102 -5.14 -10.12 6.38
CA GLN A 102 -4.66 -9.57 7.64
C GLN A 102 -4.19 -8.14 7.46
N LEU A 103 -4.33 -7.35 8.51
CA LEU A 103 -3.83 -5.97 8.58
C LEU A 103 -2.75 -5.90 9.66
N LEU A 104 -1.66 -5.26 9.32
CA LEU A 104 -0.62 -4.95 10.30
C LEU A 104 -0.87 -3.60 10.95
#